data_705f93840440f584f28821825bf5d961
#
_entry.id   705f93840440f584f28821825bf5d961
#
_cell.length_a   1.000
_cell.length_b   1.000
_cell.length_c   1.000
_cell.angle_alpha   90.00
_cell.angle_beta   90.00
_cell.angle_gamma   90.00
#
_symmetry.space_group_name_H-M   'P 1'
#
loop_
_entity.id
_entity.type
_entity.pdbx_description
1 polymer ?
#
loop_
_entity_poly.entity_id
_entity_poly.type
_entity_poly.pdbx_seq_one_letter_code
_entity_poly.pdbx_strand_id
1 'polypeptide(L)'
;ARLTLEIIKTALNYNLKTINYAEVLGFLHTKNRVVGATVKDIFTDSKFNIKAKYIVNATGPWVDALRQKNNSTTGKKLRLTKGVHLVVEHDKLPIKQSVYFDVPDGRMMFAIPRGKVTYFGTTDTDYQADINNIKTCLIDATYLISAVNNMFPNITISLNDVKSSWAGLRPLIHEDGASASELSRKDEIFVSDSELISIAGGKLTGYRKMAERIVDLVTKKYSRRFFKNFKEIQTEEIILSGGAFANFGEVKSYTDIIYKRIAEKQFDKKDAEYLVYNYGKQADIILKKFDELTGKDPQEKIIKAEVWFTIQYEMTCSPVDFFMRRTGRIYFNIDSVNLYKTLVLNEFSNYFSWNKETLEKNKKEDSQHVGAPASSFKTAPEISTTGLTTLAAS
;
A
#
# COMPACT_ATOMS: atom_id res chain seq x y z
N ALA A 1 -1.46 -0.93 -3.84
CA ALA A 1 -2.40 0.20 -3.67
C ALA A 1 -3.51 0.16 -4.73
N ARG A 2 -3.16 0.00 -6.03
CA ARG A 2 -4.15 0.10 -7.13
C ARG A 2 -5.36 -0.82 -6.95
N LEU A 3 -5.17 -2.12 -6.68
CA LEU A 3 -6.27 -3.05 -6.41
C LEU A 3 -7.19 -2.57 -5.28
N THR A 4 -6.63 -2.08 -4.18
CA THR A 4 -7.42 -1.57 -3.04
C THR A 4 -8.27 -0.36 -3.44
N LEU A 5 -7.70 0.54 -4.25
CA LEU A 5 -8.44 1.71 -4.76
C LEU A 5 -9.62 1.28 -5.65
N GLU A 6 -9.40 0.34 -6.57
CA GLU A 6 -10.47 -0.14 -7.45
C GLU A 6 -11.58 -0.86 -6.68
N ILE A 7 -11.24 -1.60 -5.60
CA ILE A 7 -12.24 -2.20 -4.71
C ILE A 7 -13.06 -1.10 -4.00
N ILE A 8 -12.40 -0.08 -3.45
CA ILE A 8 -13.07 1.04 -2.77
C ILE A 8 -13.99 1.78 -3.75
N LYS A 9 -13.48 2.14 -4.94
CA LYS A 9 -14.26 2.82 -5.99
C LYS A 9 -15.48 2.00 -6.43
N THR A 10 -15.29 0.69 -6.57
CA THR A 10 -16.42 -0.22 -6.87
C THR A 10 -17.44 -0.21 -5.74
N ALA A 11 -17.00 -0.29 -4.51
CA ALA A 11 -17.89 -0.32 -3.34
C ALA A 11 -18.69 0.98 -3.15
N LEU A 12 -18.21 2.13 -3.65
CA LEU A 12 -18.98 3.38 -3.66
C LEU A 12 -20.29 3.23 -4.44
N ASN A 13 -20.34 2.41 -5.50
CA ASN A 13 -21.55 2.12 -6.25
C ASN A 13 -22.58 1.30 -5.44
N TYR A 14 -22.13 0.72 -4.31
CA TYR A 14 -22.95 -0.03 -3.36
C TYR A 14 -23.18 0.73 -2.05
N ASN A 15 -23.18 2.07 -2.10
CA ASN A 15 -23.43 2.98 -0.98
C ASN A 15 -22.37 2.94 0.14
N LEU A 16 -21.15 2.49 -0.14
CA LEU A 16 -20.04 2.66 0.79
C LEU A 16 -19.80 4.15 1.05
N LYS A 17 -19.51 4.50 2.30
CA LYS A 17 -18.93 5.79 2.69
C LYS A 17 -17.47 5.60 3.03
N THR A 18 -16.58 6.37 2.45
CA THR A 18 -15.15 6.32 2.70
C THR A 18 -14.63 7.62 3.23
N ILE A 19 -13.64 7.55 4.09
CA ILE A 19 -12.86 8.68 4.57
C ILE A 19 -11.41 8.25 4.73
N ASN A 20 -10.49 9.05 4.24
CA ASN A 20 -9.05 8.92 4.48
C ASN A 20 -8.56 10.03 5.41
N TYR A 21 -7.31 9.99 5.84
CA TYR A 21 -6.75 10.94 6.82
C TYR A 21 -7.59 11.06 8.09
N ALA A 22 -8.20 9.94 8.50
CA ALA A 22 -9.07 9.83 9.65
C ALA A 22 -8.51 8.77 10.62
N GLU A 23 -7.94 9.21 11.73
CA GLU A 23 -7.33 8.34 12.75
C GLU A 23 -8.35 7.92 13.79
N VAL A 24 -8.45 6.62 14.06
CA VAL A 24 -9.28 6.09 15.16
C VAL A 24 -8.53 6.28 16.50
N LEU A 25 -9.03 7.16 17.34
CA LEU A 25 -8.46 7.44 18.65
C LEU A 25 -8.90 6.43 19.72
N GLY A 26 -10.10 5.89 19.61
CA GLY A 26 -10.69 4.96 20.58
C GLY A 26 -12.10 4.56 20.20
N PHE A 27 -12.76 3.83 21.08
CA PHE A 27 -14.09 3.27 20.83
C PHE A 27 -15.13 3.85 21.79
N LEU A 28 -16.36 3.97 21.31
CA LEU A 28 -17.52 4.36 22.11
C LEU A 28 -18.22 3.09 22.60
N HIS A 29 -18.55 3.06 23.89
CA HIS A 29 -19.17 1.92 24.52
C HIS A 29 -20.55 2.25 25.09
N THR A 30 -21.46 1.30 25.05
CA THR A 30 -22.74 1.31 25.77
C THR A 30 -22.96 -0.09 26.34
N LYS A 31 -23.14 -0.21 27.66
CA LYS A 31 -23.32 -1.49 28.35
C LYS A 31 -22.29 -2.53 27.92
N ASN A 32 -21.01 -2.22 28.06
CA ASN A 32 -19.88 -3.06 27.68
C ASN A 32 -19.78 -3.44 26.19
N ARG A 33 -20.55 -2.80 25.31
CA ARG A 33 -20.52 -3.07 23.88
C ARG A 33 -20.00 -1.89 23.10
N VAL A 34 -19.13 -2.14 22.12
CA VAL A 34 -18.66 -1.14 21.17
C VAL A 34 -19.83 -0.73 20.25
N VAL A 35 -20.12 0.56 20.19
CA VAL A 35 -21.23 1.16 19.41
C VAL A 35 -20.76 2.28 18.50
N GLY A 36 -19.46 2.54 18.44
CA GLY A 36 -18.88 3.60 17.61
C GLY A 36 -17.39 3.75 17.83
N ALA A 37 -16.82 4.70 17.14
CA ALA A 37 -15.43 5.10 17.30
C ALA A 37 -15.32 6.63 17.37
N THR A 38 -14.35 7.13 18.16
CA THR A 38 -13.91 8.52 18.09
C THR A 38 -12.81 8.63 17.08
N VAL A 39 -12.97 9.53 16.13
CA VAL A 39 -12.08 9.71 14.98
C VAL A 39 -11.52 11.13 14.99
N LYS A 40 -10.25 11.26 14.62
CA LYS A 40 -9.57 12.54 14.43
C LYS A 40 -9.33 12.77 12.93
N ASP A 41 -9.72 13.91 12.44
CA ASP A 41 -9.30 14.41 11.13
C ASP A 41 -7.84 14.90 11.23
N ILE A 42 -6.95 14.32 10.44
CA ILE A 42 -5.51 14.62 10.48
C ILE A 42 -5.19 16.01 9.92
N PHE A 43 -6.04 16.57 9.07
CA PHE A 43 -5.80 17.92 8.51
C PHE A 43 -6.24 19.04 9.43
N THR A 44 -7.35 18.85 10.12
CA THR A 44 -7.98 19.90 10.95
C THR A 44 -7.78 19.69 12.45
N ASP A 45 -7.21 18.55 12.86
CA ASP A 45 -7.13 18.09 14.25
C ASP A 45 -8.50 17.96 14.97
N SER A 46 -9.60 18.16 14.24
CA SER A 46 -10.93 18.05 14.80
C SER A 46 -11.27 16.60 15.12
N LYS A 47 -12.06 16.40 16.17
CA LYS A 47 -12.51 15.07 16.61
C LYS A 47 -14.01 14.95 16.41
N PHE A 48 -14.44 13.79 15.94
CA PHE A 48 -15.85 13.48 15.76
C PHE A 48 -16.13 12.01 16.06
N ASN A 49 -17.39 11.69 16.30
CA ASN A 49 -17.81 10.33 16.63
C ASN A 49 -18.57 9.70 15.47
N ILE A 50 -18.20 8.48 15.10
CA ILE A 50 -18.92 7.63 14.17
C ILE A 50 -19.64 6.56 14.96
N LYS A 51 -20.97 6.52 14.87
CA LYS A 51 -21.80 5.47 15.50
C LYS A 51 -22.03 4.34 14.51
N ALA A 52 -21.95 3.10 14.98
CA ALA A 52 -22.16 1.90 14.18
C ALA A 52 -22.77 0.77 14.99
N LYS A 53 -23.46 -0.15 14.33
CA LYS A 53 -24.01 -1.36 14.98
C LYS A 53 -22.95 -2.42 15.22
N TYR A 54 -21.96 -2.50 14.35
CA TYR A 54 -20.77 -3.35 14.47
C TYR A 54 -19.55 -2.57 13.98
N ILE A 55 -18.40 -2.85 14.57
CA ILE A 55 -17.11 -2.27 14.18
C ILE A 55 -16.16 -3.40 13.86
N VAL A 56 -15.49 -3.27 12.70
CA VAL A 56 -14.45 -4.17 12.26
C VAL A 56 -13.12 -3.44 12.25
N ASN A 57 -12.16 -3.97 12.99
CA ASN A 57 -10.77 -3.53 12.99
C ASN A 57 -10.00 -4.39 11.98
N ALA A 58 -9.67 -3.84 10.83
CA ALA A 58 -8.89 -4.46 9.77
C ALA A 58 -7.63 -3.63 9.45
N THR A 59 -6.97 -3.11 10.47
CA THR A 59 -5.91 -2.10 10.37
C THR A 59 -4.51 -2.69 10.11
N GLY A 60 -4.41 -3.97 9.73
CA GLY A 60 -3.14 -4.61 9.40
C GLY A 60 -2.14 -4.56 10.58
N PRO A 61 -0.94 -3.99 10.41
CA PRO A 61 0.06 -3.92 11.49
C PRO A 61 -0.42 -3.21 12.76
N TRP A 62 -1.42 -2.35 12.69
CA TRP A 62 -2.00 -1.60 13.82
C TRP A 62 -3.16 -2.30 14.52
N VAL A 63 -3.53 -3.52 14.12
CA VAL A 63 -4.68 -4.25 14.70
C VAL A 63 -4.55 -4.37 16.20
N ASP A 64 -3.39 -4.75 16.73
CA ASP A 64 -3.20 -4.92 18.18
C ASP A 64 -3.22 -3.59 18.93
N ALA A 65 -2.76 -2.49 18.35
CA ALA A 65 -2.89 -1.17 18.92
C ALA A 65 -4.35 -0.76 19.15
N LEU A 66 -5.24 -1.10 18.21
CA LEU A 66 -6.68 -0.86 18.35
C LEU A 66 -7.34 -1.87 19.31
N ARG A 67 -6.91 -3.14 19.31
CA ARG A 67 -7.36 -4.11 20.33
C ARG A 67 -7.00 -3.65 21.73
N GLN A 68 -5.79 -3.07 21.91
CA GLN A 68 -5.35 -2.50 23.18
C GLN A 68 -6.20 -1.30 23.61
N LYS A 69 -6.55 -0.39 22.68
CA LYS A 69 -7.47 0.74 22.96
C LYS A 69 -8.87 0.26 23.39
N ASN A 70 -9.25 -0.97 23.06
CA ASN A 70 -10.49 -1.62 23.49
C ASN A 70 -10.32 -2.56 24.69
N ASN A 71 -9.16 -2.59 25.34
CA ASN A 71 -8.84 -3.53 26.43
C ASN A 71 -9.12 -5.00 26.07
N SER A 72 -8.86 -5.40 24.82
CA SER A 72 -9.19 -6.71 24.28
C SER A 72 -8.01 -7.48 23.69
N THR A 73 -6.79 -7.19 24.17
CA THR A 73 -5.56 -7.87 23.74
C THR A 73 -5.34 -9.13 24.58
N THR A 74 -6.12 -10.17 24.28
CA THR A 74 -6.00 -11.49 24.93
C THR A 74 -5.64 -12.56 23.90
N GLY A 75 -4.90 -13.61 24.32
CA GLY A 75 -4.52 -14.71 23.46
C GLY A 75 -3.48 -14.34 22.39
N LYS A 76 -3.72 -14.75 21.14
CA LYS A 76 -2.80 -14.52 20.03
C LYS A 76 -2.55 -13.05 19.76
N LYS A 77 -1.30 -12.70 19.42
CA LYS A 77 -0.82 -11.34 19.14
C LYS A 77 -0.14 -11.30 17.78
N LEU A 78 0.08 -10.08 17.29
CA LEU A 78 0.90 -9.89 16.09
C LEU A 78 2.39 -9.94 16.42
N ARG A 79 3.14 -10.65 15.59
CA ARG A 79 4.59 -10.50 15.44
C ARG A 79 4.83 -9.84 14.10
N LEU A 80 5.47 -8.67 14.12
CA LEU A 80 5.72 -7.90 12.92
C LEU A 80 7.08 -8.27 12.33
N THR A 81 7.13 -8.56 11.04
CA THR A 81 8.38 -8.72 10.32
C THR A 81 8.50 -7.70 9.20
N LYS A 82 9.71 -7.18 9.02
CA LYS A 82 10.02 -6.20 7.97
C LYS A 82 10.43 -6.91 6.69
N GLY A 83 9.78 -6.55 5.59
CA GLY A 83 10.17 -6.95 4.24
C GLY A 83 10.59 -5.74 3.41
N VAL A 84 11.74 -5.83 2.75
CA VAL A 84 12.34 -4.77 1.94
C VAL A 84 12.46 -5.20 0.50
N HIS A 85 12.28 -4.25 -0.42
CA HIS A 85 12.54 -4.43 -1.84
C HIS A 85 13.42 -3.29 -2.34
N LEU A 86 14.32 -3.63 -3.26
CA LEU A 86 15.17 -2.69 -3.99
C LEU A 86 14.77 -2.66 -5.45
N VAL A 87 14.95 -1.51 -6.08
CA VAL A 87 14.64 -1.27 -7.49
C VAL A 87 15.90 -0.79 -8.20
N VAL A 88 16.19 -1.40 -9.33
CA VAL A 88 17.30 -1.02 -10.22
C VAL A 88 16.77 -0.80 -11.63
N GLU A 89 17.55 -0.11 -12.47
CA GLU A 89 17.25 -0.08 -13.91
C GLU A 89 17.19 -1.50 -14.48
N HIS A 90 16.28 -1.72 -15.42
CA HIS A 90 16.11 -3.04 -16.04
C HIS A 90 17.41 -3.57 -16.67
N ASP A 91 18.24 -2.70 -17.23
CA ASP A 91 19.51 -3.07 -17.86
C ASP A 91 20.56 -3.60 -16.85
N LYS A 92 20.41 -3.26 -15.57
CA LYS A 92 21.24 -3.79 -14.49
C LYS A 92 20.85 -5.21 -14.07
N LEU A 93 19.60 -5.58 -14.24
CA LEU A 93 19.06 -6.93 -14.00
C LEU A 93 18.06 -7.28 -15.11
N PRO A 94 18.54 -7.63 -16.33
CA PRO A 94 17.71 -7.74 -17.53
C PRO A 94 17.01 -9.11 -17.64
N ILE A 95 16.27 -9.48 -16.62
CA ILE A 95 15.45 -10.70 -16.60
C ILE A 95 14.17 -10.51 -17.44
N LYS A 96 13.80 -11.53 -18.21
CA LYS A 96 12.62 -11.48 -19.10
C LYS A 96 11.31 -11.82 -18.42
N GLN A 97 11.36 -12.50 -17.28
CA GLN A 97 10.21 -12.93 -16.49
C GLN A 97 10.52 -12.88 -15.00
N SER A 98 9.49 -12.95 -14.18
CA SER A 98 9.67 -13.06 -12.73
C SER A 98 10.43 -14.34 -12.36
N VAL A 99 11.41 -14.22 -11.49
CA VAL A 99 12.21 -15.32 -10.96
C VAL A 99 11.96 -15.41 -9.45
N TYR A 100 11.79 -16.65 -8.96
CA TYR A 100 11.67 -16.96 -7.55
C TYR A 100 12.77 -17.95 -7.20
N PHE A 101 13.60 -17.63 -6.23
CA PHE A 101 14.79 -18.41 -5.89
C PHE A 101 15.07 -18.40 -4.39
N ASP A 102 15.74 -19.43 -3.92
CA ASP A 102 16.22 -19.54 -2.56
C ASP A 102 17.60 -18.89 -2.39
N VAL A 103 17.91 -18.51 -1.17
CA VAL A 103 19.21 -17.98 -0.76
C VAL A 103 19.82 -18.89 0.30
N PRO A 104 21.16 -18.83 0.52
CA PRO A 104 21.86 -19.79 1.40
C PRO A 104 21.32 -19.90 2.83
N ASP A 105 20.65 -18.89 3.34
CA ASP A 105 20.02 -18.89 4.67
C ASP A 105 18.61 -19.48 4.69
N GLY A 106 18.15 -20.10 3.59
CA GLY A 106 16.85 -20.77 3.46
C GLY A 106 15.67 -19.84 3.18
N ARG A 107 15.91 -18.54 3.07
CA ARG A 107 14.85 -17.59 2.67
C ARG A 107 14.63 -17.61 1.17
N MET A 108 13.45 -17.17 0.77
CA MET A 108 13.06 -17.08 -0.64
C MET A 108 13.04 -15.63 -1.10
N MET A 109 13.56 -15.38 -2.31
CA MET A 109 13.57 -14.08 -2.94
C MET A 109 12.87 -14.07 -4.29
N PHE A 110 12.43 -12.89 -4.69
CA PHE A 110 11.89 -12.61 -6.02
C PHE A 110 12.74 -11.57 -6.73
N ALA A 111 12.85 -11.72 -8.04
CA ALA A 111 13.25 -10.65 -8.94
C ALA A 111 12.17 -10.52 -10.02
N ILE A 112 11.65 -9.31 -10.23
CA ILE A 112 10.47 -9.08 -11.06
C ILE A 112 10.72 -7.90 -11.99
N PRO A 113 10.70 -8.09 -13.32
CA PRO A 113 10.82 -7.01 -14.28
C PRO A 113 9.50 -6.20 -14.34
N ARG A 114 9.60 -4.88 -14.39
CA ARG A 114 8.45 -3.98 -14.48
C ARG A 114 8.77 -2.74 -15.32
N GLY A 115 8.45 -2.80 -16.60
CA GLY A 115 8.69 -1.70 -17.53
C GLY A 115 10.18 -1.40 -17.69
N LYS A 116 10.64 -0.22 -17.21
CA LYS A 116 12.03 0.21 -17.30
C LYS A 116 12.91 -0.23 -16.12
N VAL A 117 12.33 -0.89 -15.13
CA VAL A 117 13.03 -1.29 -13.90
C VAL A 117 12.85 -2.77 -13.62
N THR A 118 13.74 -3.32 -12.80
CA THR A 118 13.57 -4.61 -12.15
C THR A 118 13.67 -4.40 -10.65
N TYR A 119 12.71 -4.96 -9.88
CA TYR A 119 12.76 -4.93 -8.43
C TYR A 119 12.95 -6.32 -7.86
N PHE A 120 13.62 -6.39 -6.71
CA PHE A 120 13.90 -7.66 -6.06
C PHE A 120 13.79 -7.53 -4.53
N GLY A 121 13.54 -8.64 -3.88
CA GLY A 121 13.33 -8.78 -2.45
C GLY A 121 12.86 -10.21 -2.16
N THR A 122 12.70 -10.58 -0.92
CA THR A 122 12.45 -9.70 0.22
C THR A 122 13.27 -10.15 1.45
N THR A 123 13.49 -9.24 2.38
CA THR A 123 13.92 -9.59 3.73
C THR A 123 12.75 -10.16 4.54
N ASP A 124 13.02 -10.80 5.66
CA ASP A 124 12.02 -11.24 6.65
C ASP A 124 12.68 -11.16 8.04
N THR A 125 12.72 -9.94 8.59
CA THR A 125 13.40 -9.64 9.85
C THR A 125 12.41 -9.16 10.88
N ASP A 126 12.52 -9.65 12.13
CA ASP A 126 11.69 -9.15 13.23
C ASP A 126 11.75 -7.64 13.35
N TYR A 127 10.62 -7.02 13.64
CA TYR A 127 10.51 -5.57 13.72
C TYR A 127 9.81 -5.14 15.01
N GLN A 128 10.52 -4.37 15.82
CA GLN A 128 10.05 -3.86 17.12
C GLN A 128 10.13 -2.31 17.24
N ALA A 129 10.56 -1.64 16.14
CA ALA A 129 10.66 -0.19 16.13
C ALA A 129 9.32 0.48 15.76
N ASP A 130 9.33 1.80 15.51
CA ASP A 130 8.14 2.57 15.15
C ASP A 130 7.49 2.07 13.86
N ILE A 131 6.29 1.52 14.00
CA ILE A 131 5.49 0.97 12.88
C ILE A 131 4.99 2.04 11.90
N ASN A 132 5.06 3.31 12.25
CA ASN A 132 4.68 4.43 11.39
C ASN A 132 5.85 4.96 10.55
N ASN A 133 7.09 4.53 10.85
CA ASN A 133 8.29 5.06 10.19
C ASN A 133 9.23 3.93 9.75
N ILE A 134 8.74 3.05 8.91
CA ILE A 134 9.47 1.89 8.42
C ILE A 134 10.39 2.33 7.28
N LYS A 135 11.67 2.01 7.38
CA LYS A 135 12.68 2.38 6.37
C LYS A 135 13.56 1.20 5.99
N THR A 136 14.02 1.21 4.74
CA THR A 136 15.13 0.38 4.28
C THR A 136 16.41 0.86 4.96
N CYS A 137 17.18 -0.03 5.55
CA CYS A 137 18.50 0.28 6.09
C CYS A 137 19.62 -0.34 5.22
N LEU A 138 20.85 0.05 5.52
CA LEU A 138 22.02 -0.43 4.77
C LEU A 138 22.16 -1.97 4.84
N ILE A 139 21.88 -2.56 5.99
CA ILE A 139 21.95 -4.03 6.19
C ILE A 139 20.94 -4.73 5.28
N ASP A 140 19.70 -4.23 5.18
CA ASP A 140 18.69 -4.79 4.27
C ASP A 140 19.18 -4.73 2.82
N ALA A 141 19.70 -3.58 2.40
CA ALA A 141 20.12 -3.35 1.03
C ALA A 141 21.33 -4.23 0.67
N THR A 142 22.33 -4.30 1.53
CA THR A 142 23.52 -5.14 1.32
C THR A 142 23.15 -6.62 1.23
N TYR A 143 22.28 -7.09 2.11
CA TYR A 143 21.78 -8.47 2.07
C TYR A 143 21.11 -8.79 0.73
N LEU A 144 20.18 -7.95 0.28
CA LEU A 144 19.45 -8.17 -0.96
C LEU A 144 20.35 -8.12 -2.20
N ILE A 145 21.31 -7.19 -2.24
CA ILE A 145 22.29 -7.07 -3.33
C ILE A 145 23.19 -8.31 -3.38
N SER A 146 23.72 -8.74 -2.24
CA SER A 146 24.55 -9.95 -2.17
C SER A 146 23.79 -11.18 -2.66
N ALA A 147 22.54 -11.33 -2.26
CA ALA A 147 21.71 -12.46 -2.67
C ALA A 147 21.45 -12.48 -4.19
N VAL A 148 21.18 -11.33 -4.80
CA VAL A 148 20.99 -11.23 -6.26
C VAL A 148 22.29 -11.46 -7.02
N ASN A 149 23.41 -10.89 -6.59
CA ASN A 149 24.70 -11.10 -7.22
C ASN A 149 25.15 -12.58 -7.15
N ASN A 150 24.85 -13.27 -6.07
CA ASN A 150 25.12 -14.70 -5.94
C ASN A 150 24.25 -15.56 -6.88
N MET A 151 22.97 -15.18 -7.06
CA MET A 151 22.06 -15.91 -7.94
C MET A 151 22.36 -15.68 -9.42
N PHE A 152 22.83 -14.49 -9.77
CA PHE A 152 23.11 -14.08 -11.16
C PHE A 152 24.60 -13.74 -11.31
N PRO A 153 25.51 -14.71 -11.44
CA PRO A 153 26.97 -14.51 -11.35
C PRO A 153 27.55 -13.62 -12.45
N ASN A 154 26.83 -13.45 -13.56
CA ASN A 154 27.23 -12.56 -14.66
C ASN A 154 26.74 -11.12 -14.49
N ILE A 155 26.08 -10.81 -13.37
CA ILE A 155 25.52 -9.51 -13.05
C ILE A 155 26.19 -8.98 -11.78
N THR A 156 26.58 -7.72 -11.78
CA THR A 156 27.11 -7.05 -10.60
C THR A 156 26.26 -5.82 -10.30
N ILE A 157 25.48 -5.91 -9.23
CA ILE A 157 24.70 -4.80 -8.68
C ILE A 157 25.41 -4.25 -7.47
N SER A 158 25.50 -2.94 -7.37
CA SER A 158 26.00 -2.19 -6.22
C SER A 158 24.93 -1.30 -5.61
N LEU A 159 25.21 -0.72 -4.45
CA LEU A 159 24.31 0.26 -3.83
C LEU A 159 24.02 1.47 -4.73
N ASN A 160 25.00 1.87 -5.57
CA ASN A 160 24.84 3.00 -6.48
C ASN A 160 23.88 2.72 -7.63
N ASP A 161 23.57 1.47 -7.93
CA ASP A 161 22.62 1.07 -8.96
C ASP A 161 21.15 1.11 -8.45
N VAL A 162 20.95 1.26 -7.12
CA VAL A 162 19.63 1.30 -6.52
C VAL A 162 18.97 2.65 -6.80
N LYS A 163 17.87 2.64 -7.53
CA LYS A 163 17.08 3.82 -7.88
C LYS A 163 16.07 4.18 -6.80
N SER A 164 15.44 3.18 -6.20
CA SER A 164 14.44 3.34 -5.14
C SER A 164 14.33 2.09 -4.29
N SER A 165 13.67 2.22 -3.16
CA SER A 165 13.38 1.09 -2.28
C SER A 165 12.05 1.30 -1.55
N TRP A 166 11.49 0.21 -1.03
CA TRP A 166 10.42 0.29 -0.03
C TRP A 166 10.54 -0.79 1.02
N ALA A 167 10.04 -0.48 2.19
CA ALA A 167 9.90 -1.40 3.29
C ALA A 167 8.43 -1.48 3.73
N GLY A 168 8.02 -2.65 4.20
CA GLY A 168 6.69 -2.87 4.74
C GLY A 168 6.69 -3.90 5.85
N LEU A 169 5.63 -3.91 6.67
CA LEU A 169 5.46 -4.87 7.76
C LEU A 169 4.49 -5.98 7.37
N ARG A 170 4.86 -7.21 7.72
CA ARG A 170 3.96 -8.36 7.69
C ARG A 170 3.42 -8.59 9.09
N PRO A 171 2.10 -8.53 9.28
CA PRO A 171 1.46 -8.87 10.55
C PRO A 171 1.26 -10.40 10.60
N LEU A 172 2.25 -11.11 11.14
CA LEU A 172 2.17 -12.55 11.35
C LEU A 172 1.46 -12.84 12.67
N ILE A 173 0.75 -13.97 12.76
CA ILE A 173 0.07 -14.37 13.99
C ILE A 173 1.04 -15.21 14.82
N HIS A 174 1.25 -14.78 16.06
CA HIS A 174 2.05 -15.47 17.08
C HIS A 174 1.16 -15.97 18.22
N GLU A 175 1.39 -17.19 18.64
CA GLU A 175 0.78 -17.81 19.81
C GLU A 175 1.84 -17.92 20.89
N ASP A 176 1.52 -17.51 22.11
CA ASP A 176 2.47 -17.56 23.22
C ASP A 176 2.95 -19.00 23.44
N GLY A 177 4.28 -19.22 23.44
CA GLY A 177 4.91 -20.53 23.53
C GLY A 177 5.29 -21.18 22.19
N ALA A 178 4.86 -20.64 21.06
CA ALA A 178 5.26 -21.15 19.75
C ALA A 178 6.60 -20.58 19.30
N SER A 179 7.39 -21.39 18.56
CA SER A 179 8.66 -20.95 18.00
C SER A 179 8.47 -19.98 16.83
N ALA A 180 9.53 -19.24 16.46
CA ALA A 180 9.51 -18.34 15.32
C ALA A 180 9.21 -19.05 13.98
N SER A 181 9.55 -20.33 13.86
CA SER A 181 9.27 -21.19 12.70
C SER A 181 7.80 -21.58 12.57
N GLU A 182 7.03 -21.49 13.65
CA GLU A 182 5.61 -21.85 13.71
C GLU A 182 4.66 -20.66 13.49
N LEU A 183 5.18 -19.52 13.06
CA LEU A 183 4.37 -18.33 12.77
C LEU A 183 3.35 -18.62 11.67
N SER A 184 2.09 -18.49 12.00
CA SER A 184 1.02 -18.73 11.06
C SER A 184 0.88 -17.59 10.06
N ARG A 185 0.86 -17.94 8.77
CA ARG A 185 0.47 -17.05 7.67
C ARG A 185 -1.04 -17.09 7.37
N LYS A 186 -1.80 -17.80 8.21
CA LYS A 186 -3.26 -17.80 8.16
C LYS A 186 -3.78 -16.48 8.75
N ASP A 187 -4.94 -16.08 8.31
CA ASP A 187 -5.65 -14.96 8.93
C ASP A 187 -6.44 -15.46 10.14
N GLU A 188 -6.54 -14.60 11.14
CA GLU A 188 -7.30 -14.86 12.38
C GLU A 188 -8.36 -13.79 12.60
N ILE A 189 -9.50 -14.20 13.13
CA ILE A 189 -10.59 -13.32 13.52
C ILE A 189 -10.72 -13.35 15.04
N PHE A 190 -10.61 -12.18 15.64
CA PHE A 190 -10.78 -11.97 17.07
C PHE A 190 -12.10 -11.26 17.33
N VAL A 191 -12.88 -11.76 18.27
CA VAL A 191 -14.12 -11.11 18.72
C VAL A 191 -13.98 -10.87 20.22
N SER A 192 -13.93 -9.60 20.61
CA SER A 192 -13.85 -9.23 22.04
C SER A 192 -15.21 -9.39 22.73
N ASP A 193 -15.19 -9.39 24.06
CA ASP A 193 -16.41 -9.37 24.89
C ASP A 193 -17.30 -8.14 24.60
N SER A 194 -16.67 -7.03 24.22
CA SER A 194 -17.37 -5.82 23.77
C SER A 194 -17.84 -5.85 22.31
N GLU A 195 -17.72 -6.99 21.64
CA GLU A 195 -18.10 -7.22 20.24
C GLU A 195 -17.29 -6.44 19.19
N LEU A 196 -16.11 -5.91 19.53
CA LEU A 196 -15.15 -5.47 18.51
C LEU A 196 -14.66 -6.68 17.74
N ILE A 197 -14.82 -6.67 16.41
CA ILE A 197 -14.34 -7.72 15.53
C ILE A 197 -13.02 -7.25 14.93
N SER A 198 -11.96 -8.02 15.09
CA SER A 198 -10.64 -7.72 14.50
C SER A 198 -10.22 -8.85 13.57
N ILE A 199 -9.58 -8.51 12.45
CA ILE A 199 -8.97 -9.48 11.54
C ILE A 199 -7.51 -9.11 11.31
N ALA A 200 -6.63 -10.07 11.36
CA ALA A 200 -5.20 -9.89 11.10
C ALA A 200 -4.58 -11.11 10.42
N GLY A 201 -3.36 -10.94 9.90
CA GLY A 201 -2.64 -12.00 9.19
C GLY A 201 -3.14 -12.20 7.76
N GLY A 202 -2.88 -13.39 7.22
CA GLY A 202 -3.27 -13.78 5.88
C GLY A 202 -2.38 -13.22 4.76
N LYS A 203 -2.67 -13.64 3.55
CA LYS A 203 -2.01 -13.16 2.33
C LYS A 203 -2.94 -12.23 1.56
N LEU A 204 -2.38 -11.21 0.90
CA LEU A 204 -3.14 -10.28 0.07
C LEU A 204 -4.01 -10.99 -0.98
N THR A 205 -3.55 -12.10 -1.53
CA THR A 205 -4.30 -12.89 -2.51
C THR A 205 -5.59 -13.51 -1.95
N GLY A 206 -5.69 -13.67 -0.62
CA GLY A 206 -6.87 -14.19 0.08
C GLY A 206 -7.88 -13.11 0.50
N TYR A 207 -7.64 -11.83 0.16
CA TYR A 207 -8.39 -10.68 0.68
C TYR A 207 -9.92 -10.83 0.57
N ARG A 208 -10.42 -11.34 -0.57
CA ARG A 208 -11.85 -11.49 -0.80
C ARG A 208 -12.49 -12.50 0.16
N LYS A 209 -11.87 -13.67 0.30
CA LYS A 209 -12.36 -14.71 1.25
C LYS A 209 -12.20 -14.28 2.72
N MET A 210 -11.18 -13.50 3.04
CA MET A 210 -11.03 -12.90 4.37
C MET A 210 -12.18 -11.93 4.66
N ALA A 211 -12.50 -11.06 3.71
CA ALA A 211 -13.63 -10.13 3.82
C ALA A 211 -14.96 -10.86 3.90
N GLU A 212 -15.18 -11.89 3.08
CA GLU A 212 -16.38 -12.74 3.09
C GLU A 212 -16.63 -13.30 4.51
N ARG A 213 -15.65 -13.93 5.15
CA ARG A 213 -15.81 -14.49 6.50
C ARG A 213 -16.15 -13.44 7.55
N ILE A 214 -15.58 -12.23 7.45
CA ILE A 214 -15.94 -11.12 8.35
C ILE A 214 -17.37 -10.66 8.11
N VAL A 215 -17.79 -10.51 6.86
CA VAL A 215 -19.14 -10.08 6.52
C VAL A 215 -20.17 -11.13 6.96
N ASP A 216 -19.88 -12.42 6.74
CA ASP A 216 -20.75 -13.52 7.22
C ASP A 216 -20.91 -13.50 8.74
N LEU A 217 -19.82 -13.28 9.47
CA LEU A 217 -19.86 -13.14 10.92
C LEU A 217 -20.74 -11.95 11.35
N VAL A 218 -20.55 -10.79 10.71
CA VAL A 218 -21.33 -9.57 10.99
C VAL A 218 -22.80 -9.77 10.65
N THR A 219 -23.10 -10.30 9.47
CA THR A 219 -24.50 -10.52 9.03
C THR A 219 -25.22 -11.54 9.91
N LYS A 220 -24.54 -12.62 10.31
CA LYS A 220 -25.10 -13.61 11.27
C LYS A 220 -25.42 -12.96 12.62
N LYS A 221 -24.50 -12.17 13.19
CA LYS A 221 -24.75 -11.44 14.43
C LYS A 221 -25.87 -10.41 14.28
N TYR A 222 -25.90 -9.71 13.16
CA TYR A 222 -26.94 -8.72 12.85
C TYR A 222 -28.31 -9.37 12.70
N SER A 223 -28.41 -10.47 11.93
CA SER A 223 -29.68 -11.21 11.74
C SER A 223 -30.28 -11.70 13.06
N ARG A 224 -29.43 -12.24 13.93
CA ARG A 224 -29.88 -12.70 15.27
C ARG A 224 -30.41 -11.58 16.15
N ARG A 225 -29.85 -10.36 16.04
CA ARG A 225 -30.19 -9.23 16.89
C ARG A 225 -31.34 -8.40 16.36
N PHE A 226 -31.42 -8.23 15.03
CA PHE A 226 -32.35 -7.30 14.38
C PHE A 226 -33.36 -7.99 13.48
N PHE A 227 -33.40 -9.33 13.45
CA PHE A 227 -34.33 -10.15 12.67
C PHE A 227 -34.36 -9.78 11.18
N LYS A 228 -33.19 -9.48 10.61
CA LYS A 228 -33.04 -9.10 9.20
C LYS A 228 -32.20 -10.14 8.45
N ASN A 229 -32.73 -10.63 7.34
CA ASN A 229 -32.00 -11.53 6.45
C ASN A 229 -31.16 -10.75 5.42
N PHE A 230 -30.04 -11.32 5.03
CA PHE A 230 -29.18 -10.83 3.97
C PHE A 230 -29.13 -11.84 2.83
N LYS A 231 -28.90 -11.35 1.62
CA LYS A 231 -28.64 -12.20 0.45
C LYS A 231 -27.28 -12.85 0.58
N GLU A 232 -27.09 -13.93 -0.15
CA GLU A 232 -25.79 -14.56 -0.30
C GLU A 232 -24.76 -13.62 -0.94
N ILE A 233 -23.49 -13.90 -0.71
CA ILE A 233 -22.38 -13.10 -1.19
C ILE A 233 -22.23 -13.31 -2.70
N GLN A 234 -21.99 -12.22 -3.44
CA GLN A 234 -21.85 -12.20 -4.90
C GLN A 234 -20.57 -11.50 -5.35
N THR A 235 -19.59 -11.32 -4.45
CA THR A 235 -18.38 -10.55 -4.73
C THR A 235 -17.43 -11.19 -5.74
N GLU A 236 -17.66 -12.45 -6.12
CA GLU A 236 -16.90 -13.13 -7.19
C GLU A 236 -17.24 -12.58 -8.57
N GLU A 237 -18.49 -12.18 -8.75
CA GLU A 237 -19.05 -11.73 -10.04
C GLU A 237 -18.96 -10.20 -10.23
N ILE A 238 -18.57 -9.46 -9.19
CA ILE A 238 -18.50 -8.01 -9.27
C ILE A 238 -17.26 -7.58 -10.07
N ILE A 239 -17.49 -6.93 -11.18
CA ILE A 239 -16.45 -6.31 -11.99
C ILE A 239 -15.94 -5.06 -11.25
N LEU A 240 -14.64 -5.00 -10.99
CA LEU A 240 -14.01 -3.85 -10.36
C LEU A 240 -13.98 -2.65 -11.30
N SER A 241 -13.97 -1.44 -10.74
CA SER A 241 -13.84 -0.19 -11.50
C SER A 241 -12.65 -0.25 -12.46
N GLY A 242 -12.87 0.13 -13.71
CA GLY A 242 -11.86 0.05 -14.77
C GLY A 242 -11.61 -1.36 -15.34
N GLY A 243 -12.10 -2.42 -14.68
CA GLY A 243 -11.80 -3.81 -15.02
C GLY A 243 -12.77 -4.48 -16.01
N ALA A 244 -13.61 -3.73 -16.72
CA ALA A 244 -14.61 -4.29 -17.66
C ALA A 244 -13.95 -4.83 -18.94
N PHE A 245 -13.21 -5.92 -18.81
CA PHE A 245 -12.58 -6.67 -19.88
C PHE A 245 -12.97 -8.13 -19.79
N ALA A 246 -13.32 -8.75 -20.90
CA ALA A 246 -13.66 -10.16 -20.95
C ALA A 246 -12.42 -11.07 -20.72
N ASN A 247 -11.25 -10.64 -21.18
CA ASN A 247 -10.00 -11.38 -21.05
C ASN A 247 -8.79 -10.46 -21.31
N PHE A 248 -7.58 -11.01 -21.15
CA PHE A 248 -6.34 -10.25 -21.36
C PHE A 248 -6.12 -9.84 -22.85
N GLY A 249 -6.68 -10.58 -23.81
CA GLY A 249 -6.67 -10.18 -25.22
C GLY A 249 -7.38 -8.85 -25.45
N GLU A 250 -8.52 -8.64 -24.79
CA GLU A 250 -9.24 -7.37 -24.84
C GLU A 250 -8.45 -6.22 -24.18
N VAL A 251 -7.70 -6.49 -23.10
CA VAL A 251 -6.80 -5.49 -22.52
C VAL A 251 -5.74 -5.04 -23.52
N LYS A 252 -5.14 -5.98 -24.27
CA LYS A 252 -4.16 -5.66 -25.32
C LYS A 252 -4.79 -4.84 -26.44
N SER A 253 -5.95 -5.26 -26.94
CA SER A 253 -6.67 -4.53 -28.01
C SER A 253 -7.04 -3.11 -27.56
N TYR A 254 -7.48 -2.96 -26.31
CA TYR A 254 -7.77 -1.65 -25.75
C TYR A 254 -6.51 -0.79 -25.58
N THR A 255 -5.38 -1.40 -25.22
CA THR A 255 -4.09 -0.71 -25.18
C THR A 255 -3.70 -0.17 -26.55
N ASP A 256 -3.92 -0.93 -27.63
CA ASP A 256 -3.66 -0.47 -28.99
C ASP A 256 -4.60 0.68 -29.41
N ILE A 257 -5.85 0.69 -28.94
CA ILE A 257 -6.78 1.82 -29.14
C ILE A 257 -6.27 3.07 -28.44
N ILE A 258 -5.87 2.95 -27.18
CA ILE A 258 -5.31 4.07 -26.40
C ILE A 258 -4.03 4.57 -27.05
N TYR A 259 -3.14 3.67 -27.49
CA TYR A 259 -1.91 4.05 -28.20
C TYR A 259 -2.18 4.87 -29.46
N LYS A 260 -3.09 4.44 -30.33
CA LYS A 260 -3.48 5.19 -31.52
C LYS A 260 -3.97 6.59 -31.21
N ARG A 261 -4.67 6.78 -30.09
CA ARG A 261 -5.17 8.09 -29.64
C ARG A 261 -4.06 9.04 -29.16
N ILE A 262 -2.97 8.50 -28.60
CA ILE A 262 -1.90 9.32 -27.99
C ILE A 262 -0.61 9.39 -28.83
N ALA A 263 -0.44 8.51 -29.84
CA ALA A 263 0.79 8.42 -30.63
C ALA A 263 1.18 9.74 -31.31
N GLU A 264 0.21 10.45 -31.90
CA GLU A 264 0.44 11.74 -32.56
C GLU A 264 0.83 12.86 -31.57
N LYS A 265 0.67 12.61 -30.26
CA LYS A 265 0.96 13.54 -29.15
C LYS A 265 2.30 13.22 -28.48
N GLN A 266 3.23 12.56 -29.18
CA GLN A 266 4.59 12.21 -28.73
C GLN A 266 4.63 11.21 -27.55
N PHE A 267 3.64 10.30 -27.46
CA PHE A 267 3.62 9.19 -26.54
C PHE A 267 3.94 7.87 -27.25
N ASP A 268 4.61 6.98 -26.55
CA ASP A 268 4.92 5.64 -27.05
C ASP A 268 3.89 4.58 -26.59
N LYS A 269 4.09 3.34 -27.02
CA LYS A 269 3.22 2.22 -26.63
C LYS A 269 3.30 1.91 -25.14
N LYS A 270 4.45 2.15 -24.50
CA LYS A 270 4.62 1.92 -23.05
C LYS A 270 3.82 2.92 -22.23
N ASP A 271 3.61 4.15 -22.73
CA ASP A 271 2.74 5.14 -22.10
C ASP A 271 1.28 4.67 -22.13
N ALA A 272 0.83 4.10 -23.24
CA ALA A 272 -0.51 3.50 -23.35
C ALA A 272 -0.66 2.28 -22.41
N GLU A 273 0.34 1.40 -22.35
CA GLU A 273 0.39 0.28 -21.41
C GLU A 273 0.31 0.77 -19.95
N TYR A 274 1.07 1.81 -19.60
CA TYR A 274 1.03 2.40 -18.28
C TYR A 274 -0.38 2.88 -17.92
N LEU A 275 -1.04 3.62 -18.80
CA LEU A 275 -2.40 4.12 -18.55
C LEU A 275 -3.40 2.98 -18.40
N VAL A 276 -3.38 2.01 -19.32
CA VAL A 276 -4.35 0.90 -19.29
C VAL A 276 -4.11 -0.03 -18.12
N TYR A 277 -2.87 -0.37 -17.80
CA TYR A 277 -2.58 -1.29 -16.69
C TYR A 277 -2.79 -0.67 -15.32
N ASN A 278 -2.73 0.67 -15.19
CA ASN A 278 -3.05 1.33 -13.93
C ASN A 278 -4.55 1.66 -13.80
N TYR A 279 -5.22 2.04 -14.88
CA TYR A 279 -6.56 2.63 -14.81
C TYR A 279 -7.65 1.84 -15.55
N GLY A 280 -7.26 0.85 -16.38
CA GLY A 280 -8.20 0.09 -17.21
C GLY A 280 -9.01 1.00 -18.11
N LYS A 281 -10.32 0.74 -18.23
CA LYS A 281 -11.26 1.58 -19.01
C LYS A 281 -11.36 3.04 -18.52
N GLN A 282 -10.91 3.33 -17.28
CA GLN A 282 -10.87 4.71 -16.75
C GLN A 282 -9.77 5.57 -17.41
N ALA A 283 -8.85 4.98 -18.19
CA ALA A 283 -7.89 5.72 -19.00
C ALA A 283 -8.60 6.74 -19.92
N ASP A 284 -9.81 6.44 -20.40
CA ASP A 284 -10.60 7.38 -21.21
C ASP A 284 -10.95 8.66 -20.46
N ILE A 285 -11.22 8.59 -19.17
CA ILE A 285 -11.53 9.76 -18.33
C ILE A 285 -10.29 10.66 -18.21
N ILE A 286 -9.12 10.05 -18.00
CA ILE A 286 -7.84 10.77 -17.93
C ILE A 286 -7.52 11.44 -19.26
N LEU A 287 -7.70 10.71 -20.38
CA LEU A 287 -7.42 11.25 -21.70
C LEU A 287 -8.43 12.32 -22.13
N LYS A 288 -9.69 12.21 -21.72
CA LYS A 288 -10.65 13.30 -21.89
C LYS A 288 -10.17 14.57 -21.19
N LYS A 289 -9.73 14.44 -19.93
CA LYS A 289 -9.16 15.58 -19.18
C LYS A 289 -7.90 16.12 -19.85
N PHE A 290 -7.02 15.26 -20.33
CA PHE A 290 -5.83 15.65 -21.07
C PHE A 290 -6.18 16.53 -22.30
N ASP A 291 -7.22 16.16 -23.06
CA ASP A 291 -7.67 16.91 -24.24
C ASP A 291 -8.23 18.30 -23.89
N GLU A 292 -8.87 18.44 -22.70
CA GLU A 292 -9.40 19.71 -22.18
C GLU A 292 -8.30 20.69 -21.70
N LEU A 293 -7.15 20.16 -21.30
CA LEU A 293 -6.07 20.98 -20.75
C LEU A 293 -5.36 21.78 -21.85
N THR A 294 -5.06 23.04 -21.54
CA THR A 294 -4.20 23.90 -22.36
C THR A 294 -2.73 23.68 -21.98
N GLY A 295 -1.81 23.91 -22.91
CA GLY A 295 -0.37 23.75 -22.72
C GLY A 295 0.30 23.13 -23.93
N LYS A 296 1.61 23.40 -24.09
CA LYS A 296 2.38 22.91 -25.25
C LYS A 296 3.06 21.56 -25.00
N ASP A 297 3.40 21.26 -23.74
CA ASP A 297 4.06 20.01 -23.38
C ASP A 297 3.04 18.90 -23.08
N PRO A 298 2.98 17.86 -23.92
CA PRO A 298 2.06 16.75 -23.70
C PRO A 298 2.36 15.95 -22.41
N GLN A 299 3.63 15.87 -22.01
CA GLN A 299 4.03 15.15 -20.80
C GLN A 299 3.54 15.87 -19.53
N GLU A 300 3.63 17.19 -19.46
CA GLU A 300 3.03 17.95 -18.36
C GLU A 300 1.51 17.81 -18.35
N LYS A 301 0.86 17.85 -19.53
CA LYS A 301 -0.59 17.73 -19.63
C LYS A 301 -1.10 16.39 -19.10
N ILE A 302 -0.42 15.28 -19.43
CA ILE A 302 -0.86 13.96 -18.95
C ILE A 302 -0.69 13.82 -17.44
N ILE A 303 0.41 14.37 -16.88
CA ILE A 303 0.62 14.40 -15.43
C ILE A 303 -0.50 15.20 -14.73
N LYS A 304 -0.84 16.38 -15.25
CA LYS A 304 -1.95 17.20 -14.71
C LYS A 304 -3.29 16.47 -14.79
N ALA A 305 -3.55 15.77 -15.88
CA ALA A 305 -4.77 14.98 -16.04
C ALA A 305 -4.83 13.81 -15.04
N GLU A 306 -3.71 13.11 -14.79
CA GLU A 306 -3.63 12.08 -13.75
C GLU A 306 -3.80 12.67 -12.34
N VAL A 307 -3.17 13.80 -12.02
CA VAL A 307 -3.37 14.50 -10.73
C VAL A 307 -4.84 14.81 -10.53
N TRP A 308 -5.48 15.47 -11.51
CA TRP A 308 -6.90 15.77 -11.46
C TRP A 308 -7.75 14.52 -11.26
N PHE A 309 -7.49 13.45 -12.01
CA PHE A 309 -8.22 12.18 -11.88
C PHE A 309 -8.09 11.60 -10.48
N THR A 310 -6.88 11.56 -9.93
CA THR A 310 -6.66 10.97 -8.62
C THR A 310 -7.27 11.80 -7.48
N ILE A 311 -7.33 13.13 -7.63
CA ILE A 311 -8.04 14.00 -6.69
C ILE A 311 -9.54 13.75 -6.78
N GLN A 312 -10.12 13.73 -8.00
CA GLN A 312 -11.57 13.62 -8.20
C GLN A 312 -12.14 12.24 -7.85
N TYR A 313 -11.40 11.17 -8.16
CA TYR A 313 -11.93 9.81 -8.10
C TYR A 313 -11.24 8.92 -7.07
N GLU A 314 -10.12 9.36 -6.47
CA GLU A 314 -9.29 8.51 -5.63
C GLU A 314 -8.88 9.17 -4.29
N MET A 315 -9.54 10.26 -3.92
CA MET A 315 -9.34 10.95 -2.63
C MET A 315 -7.87 11.30 -2.36
N THR A 316 -7.12 11.71 -3.38
CA THR A 316 -5.73 12.11 -3.23
C THR A 316 -5.65 13.49 -2.63
N CYS A 317 -4.92 13.64 -1.53
CA CYS A 317 -4.84 14.90 -0.78
C CYS A 317 -3.44 15.52 -0.76
N SER A 318 -2.42 14.79 -1.21
CA SER A 318 -1.03 15.27 -1.22
C SER A 318 -0.23 14.74 -2.42
N PRO A 319 0.88 15.41 -2.81
CA PRO A 319 1.80 14.90 -3.83
C PRO A 319 2.35 13.50 -3.49
N VAL A 320 2.66 13.23 -2.21
CA VAL A 320 3.11 11.90 -1.76
C VAL A 320 2.05 10.84 -2.02
N ASP A 321 0.78 11.13 -1.82
CA ASP A 321 -0.30 10.20 -2.20
C ASP A 321 -0.27 9.89 -3.69
N PHE A 322 -0.14 10.92 -4.53
CA PHE A 322 -0.08 10.77 -5.97
C PHE A 322 1.10 9.90 -6.40
N PHE A 323 2.32 10.26 -6.00
CA PHE A 323 3.53 9.58 -6.43
C PHE A 323 3.67 8.17 -5.84
N MET A 324 3.27 7.97 -4.58
CA MET A 324 3.44 6.72 -3.85
C MET A 324 2.24 5.79 -3.97
N ARG A 325 1.04 6.29 -3.64
CA ARG A 325 -0.14 5.45 -3.38
C ARG A 325 -1.08 5.35 -4.57
N ARG A 326 -0.97 6.25 -5.56
CA ARG A 326 -1.82 6.24 -6.76
C ARG A 326 -1.07 5.76 -7.99
N THR A 327 0.04 6.38 -8.32
CA THR A 327 0.81 6.05 -9.52
C THR A 327 1.95 5.07 -9.27
N GLY A 328 2.50 5.02 -8.06
CA GLY A 328 3.69 4.22 -7.74
C GLY A 328 4.97 4.73 -8.41
N ARG A 329 4.97 5.94 -8.97
CA ARG A 329 6.12 6.52 -9.68
C ARG A 329 7.36 6.62 -8.80
N ILE A 330 7.20 6.88 -7.50
CA ILE A 330 8.30 6.94 -6.54
C ILE A 330 9.11 5.64 -6.48
N TYR A 331 8.49 4.52 -6.80
CA TYR A 331 9.14 3.21 -6.81
C TYR A 331 9.64 2.80 -8.20
N PHE A 332 8.86 3.06 -9.24
CA PHE A 332 9.05 2.46 -10.56
C PHE A 332 9.42 3.47 -11.66
N ASN A 333 9.44 4.76 -11.34
CA ASN A 333 9.83 5.83 -12.26
C ASN A 333 10.24 7.09 -11.48
N ILE A 334 11.31 6.98 -10.69
CA ILE A 334 11.79 8.07 -9.83
C ILE A 334 12.23 9.30 -10.63
N ASP A 335 12.71 9.10 -11.87
CA ASP A 335 13.12 10.20 -12.75
C ASP A 335 11.92 11.08 -13.11
N SER A 336 10.75 10.48 -13.38
CA SER A 336 9.49 11.22 -13.57
C SER A 336 9.09 12.01 -12.33
N VAL A 337 9.32 11.46 -11.12
CA VAL A 337 9.04 12.19 -9.86
C VAL A 337 9.96 13.40 -9.75
N ASN A 338 11.25 13.24 -9.95
CA ASN A 338 12.23 14.32 -9.89
C ASN A 338 11.92 15.44 -10.89
N LEU A 339 11.47 15.07 -12.10
CA LEU A 339 11.13 16.03 -13.15
C LEU A 339 9.84 16.79 -12.84
N TYR A 340 8.80 16.11 -12.34
CA TYR A 340 7.46 16.68 -12.22
C TYR A 340 7.01 17.02 -10.79
N LYS A 341 7.84 16.82 -9.74
CA LYS A 341 7.46 17.11 -8.35
C LYS A 341 6.96 18.53 -8.13
N THR A 342 7.61 19.53 -8.73
CA THR A 342 7.18 20.93 -8.61
C THR A 342 5.86 21.17 -9.33
N LEU A 343 5.67 20.60 -10.52
CA LEU A 343 4.42 20.68 -11.27
C LEU A 343 3.26 20.11 -10.45
N VAL A 344 3.44 18.88 -9.93
CA VAL A 344 2.43 18.19 -9.12
C VAL A 344 2.11 18.97 -7.85
N LEU A 345 3.12 19.45 -7.14
CA LEU A 345 2.94 20.28 -5.94
C LEU A 345 2.08 21.52 -6.24
N ASN A 346 2.35 22.20 -7.36
CA ASN A 346 1.61 23.38 -7.78
C ASN A 346 0.15 23.04 -8.14
N GLU A 347 -0.10 21.92 -8.83
CA GLU A 347 -1.46 21.45 -9.13
C GLU A 347 -2.27 21.19 -7.85
N PHE A 348 -1.67 20.53 -6.83
CA PHE A 348 -2.32 20.34 -5.54
C PHE A 348 -2.56 21.68 -4.82
N SER A 349 -1.56 22.55 -4.78
CA SER A 349 -1.66 23.86 -4.15
C SER A 349 -2.79 24.70 -4.76
N ASN A 350 -2.90 24.71 -6.09
CA ASN A 350 -3.94 25.42 -6.81
C ASN A 350 -5.33 24.81 -6.55
N TYR A 351 -5.42 23.47 -6.61
CA TYR A 351 -6.69 22.76 -6.43
C TYR A 351 -7.27 22.97 -5.03
N PHE A 352 -6.43 22.84 -3.99
CA PHE A 352 -6.85 22.97 -2.60
C PHE A 352 -6.68 24.38 -2.02
N SER A 353 -6.24 25.35 -2.81
CA SER A 353 -6.00 26.73 -2.38
C SER A 353 -5.11 26.80 -1.12
N TRP A 354 -3.99 26.08 -1.15
CA TRP A 354 -3.09 26.01 0.01
C TRP A 354 -2.49 27.36 0.36
N ASN A 355 -2.44 27.66 1.66
CA ASN A 355 -1.64 28.74 2.18
C ASN A 355 -0.13 28.41 2.16
N LYS A 356 0.72 29.41 2.43
CA LYS A 356 2.18 29.24 2.42
C LYS A 356 2.67 28.15 3.39
N GLU A 357 2.07 28.04 4.57
CA GLU A 357 2.43 27.06 5.60
C GLU A 357 2.15 25.63 5.12
N THR A 358 0.96 25.40 4.59
CA THR A 358 0.57 24.10 4.03
C THR A 358 1.45 23.70 2.85
N LEU A 359 1.79 24.65 1.97
CA LEU A 359 2.68 24.45 0.85
C LEU A 359 4.09 24.01 1.32
N GLU A 360 4.66 24.71 2.29
CA GLU A 360 6.00 24.37 2.83
C GLU A 360 6.00 23.04 3.59
N LYS A 361 4.91 22.71 4.30
CA LYS A 361 4.74 21.39 4.94
C LYS A 361 4.78 20.27 3.90
N ASN A 362 4.00 20.39 2.82
CA ASN A 362 3.97 19.39 1.75
C ASN A 362 5.30 19.28 1.00
N LYS A 363 6.02 20.38 0.77
CA LYS A 363 7.38 20.35 0.21
C LYS A 363 8.35 19.55 1.06
N LYS A 364 8.31 19.71 2.39
CA LYS A 364 9.16 18.97 3.31
C LYS A 364 8.82 17.49 3.31
N GLU A 365 7.54 17.15 3.34
CA GLU A 365 7.07 15.77 3.28
C GLU A 365 7.50 15.09 1.97
N ASP A 366 7.31 15.78 0.84
CA ASP A 366 7.76 15.30 -0.48
C ASP A 366 9.27 15.04 -0.49
N SER A 367 10.07 15.94 0.07
CA SER A 367 11.53 15.80 0.14
C SER A 367 11.99 14.63 1.03
N GLN A 368 11.21 14.24 2.02
CA GLN A 368 11.52 13.09 2.89
C GLN A 368 11.24 11.74 2.20
N HIS A 369 10.29 11.71 1.29
CA HIS A 369 9.85 10.50 0.58
C HIS A 369 10.42 10.39 -0.83
N VAL A 370 10.67 11.52 -1.49
CA VAL A 370 11.21 11.58 -2.85
C VAL A 370 12.72 11.66 -2.82
N GLY A 371 13.38 10.61 -3.25
CA GLY A 371 14.82 10.63 -3.51
C GLY A 371 15.67 10.42 -2.29
N ALA A 372 15.50 9.29 -1.63
CA ALA A 372 16.58 8.73 -0.85
C ALA A 372 17.53 7.97 -1.80
N PRO A 373 18.62 8.59 -2.32
CA PRO A 373 19.63 7.83 -3.05
C PRO A 373 20.21 6.76 -2.13
N ALA A 374 20.86 5.77 -2.70
CA ALA A 374 21.53 4.70 -1.95
C ALA A 374 22.44 5.21 -0.81
N SER A 375 23.01 6.41 -0.95
CA SER A 375 23.77 7.13 0.07
C SER A 375 22.98 7.51 1.32
N SER A 376 21.66 7.42 1.31
CA SER A 376 20.80 7.73 2.46
C SER A 376 20.39 6.53 3.28
N PHE A 377 20.79 5.31 2.93
CA PHE A 377 20.59 4.16 3.79
C PHE A 377 21.37 4.37 5.09
N LYS A 378 20.68 4.77 6.15
CA LYS A 378 21.29 4.89 7.47
C LYS A 378 21.70 3.52 7.98
N THR A 379 22.84 3.45 8.65
CA THR A 379 23.18 2.31 9.52
C THR A 379 21.99 2.08 10.46
N ALA A 380 21.65 0.80 10.71
CA ALA A 380 20.62 0.48 11.70
C ALA A 380 20.96 1.20 13.03
N PRO A 381 19.99 1.77 13.74
CA PRO A 381 20.27 2.26 15.09
C PRO A 381 20.85 1.08 15.88
N GLU A 382 22.00 1.30 16.52
CA GLU A 382 22.57 0.32 17.43
C GLU A 382 21.51 -0.06 18.46
N ILE A 383 21.10 -1.32 18.46
CA ILE A 383 20.30 -1.87 19.54
C ILE A 383 21.24 -1.85 20.74
N SER A 384 20.98 -0.98 21.71
CA SER A 384 21.70 -0.91 22.97
C SER A 384 21.69 -2.31 23.59
N THR A 385 22.87 -2.96 23.58
CA THR A 385 23.10 -4.26 24.24
C THR A 385 23.29 -4.13 25.75
N THR A 386 22.72 -3.11 26.38
CA THR A 386 22.65 -2.97 27.83
C THR A 386 21.46 -3.78 28.37
N GLY A 387 21.66 -5.10 28.51
CA GLY A 387 20.63 -5.98 29.10
C GLY A 387 20.92 -7.47 29.03
N LEU A 388 22.12 -7.89 28.61
CA LEU A 388 22.51 -9.30 28.61
C LEU A 388 23.86 -9.50 29.34
N THR A 389 23.83 -9.24 30.65
CA THR A 389 24.87 -9.80 31.55
C THR A 389 24.16 -10.24 32.84
N THR A 390 24.42 -11.47 33.19
CA THR A 390 24.03 -12.25 34.37
C THR A 390 22.81 -13.15 34.22
N LEU A 391 23.07 -14.36 33.74
CA LEU A 391 22.57 -15.63 34.29
C LEU A 391 23.38 -16.78 33.67
N ALA A 392 24.64 -16.90 34.08
CA ALA A 392 25.41 -18.15 34.01
C ALA A 392 26.03 -18.32 35.42
N ALA A 393 25.61 -19.37 36.08
CA ALA A 393 26.12 -19.89 37.37
C ALA A 393 25.08 -19.85 38.51
N SER A 394 24.22 -20.83 38.58
CA SER A 394 24.03 -21.70 39.76
C SER A 394 23.07 -22.83 39.41
#